data_65b1b9689ca1b8607e6279a3e00c12bf
#
_entry.id   65b1b9689ca1b8607e6279a3e00c12bf
#
_cell.length_a   1.000
_cell.length_b   1.000
_cell.length_c   1.000
_cell.angle_alpha   90.00
_cell.angle_beta   90.00
_cell.angle_gamma   90.00
#
_symmetry.space_group_name_H-M   'P 1'
#
loop_
_entity.id
_entity.type
_entity.pdbx_description
1 polymer ?
#
loop_
_entity_poly.entity_id
_entity_poly.type
_entity_poly.pdbx_seq_one_letter_code
_entity_poly.pdbx_strand_id
1 'polypeptide(L)' 'MNEYGTIRIKLDELIQKAGISKSKLSHRAEMQRSQINHYCNNEITRLDTDVLARICTVLDCDIGDLLEFVPPKKDI' A
#
# COMPACT_ATOMS: atom_id res chain seq x y z
N MET A 1 3.44 22.43 -5.52
CA MET A 1 2.00 22.24 -5.56
C MET A 1 1.64 21.28 -6.69
N ASN A 2 0.92 20.23 -6.39
CA ASN A 2 0.57 19.23 -7.40
C ASN A 2 -0.71 19.64 -8.12
N GLU A 3 -0.63 19.78 -9.43
CA GLU A 3 -1.80 19.97 -10.28
C GLU A 3 -2.66 18.73 -10.33
N TYR A 4 -2.07 17.58 -10.03
CA TYR A 4 -2.73 16.28 -10.07
C TYR A 4 -2.94 15.76 -8.67
N GLY A 5 -3.85 14.82 -8.54
CA GLY A 5 -4.00 14.07 -7.31
C GLY A 5 -2.86 13.09 -7.11
N THR A 6 -2.97 12.28 -6.09
CA THR A 6 -1.96 11.28 -5.75
C THR A 6 -2.62 9.93 -5.51
N ILE A 7 -1.82 8.88 -5.57
CA ILE A 7 -2.25 7.55 -5.15
C ILE A 7 -1.67 7.30 -3.78
N ARG A 8 -2.56 6.99 -2.83
CA ARG A 8 -2.18 6.68 -1.46
C ARG A 8 -2.24 5.17 -1.24
N ILE A 9 -1.19 4.62 -0.66
CA ILE A 9 -1.13 3.20 -0.35
C ILE A 9 -1.56 3.03 1.11
N LYS A 10 -2.60 2.21 1.33
CA LYS A 10 -3.18 2.01 2.66
C LYS A 10 -2.70 0.74 3.33
N LEU A 11 -1.47 0.32 3.03
CA LEU A 11 -0.93 -0.94 3.56
C LEU A 11 -0.83 -0.92 5.07
N ASP A 12 -0.38 0.18 5.66
CA ASP A 12 -0.23 0.27 7.11
C ASP A 12 -1.57 0.04 7.82
N GLU A 13 -2.62 0.67 7.30
CA GLU A 13 -3.98 0.52 7.85
C GLU A 13 -4.48 -0.92 7.71
N LEU A 14 -4.21 -1.55 6.56
CA LEU A 14 -4.62 -2.94 6.34
C LEU A 14 -3.90 -3.92 7.25
N ILE A 15 -2.61 -3.71 7.47
CA ILE A 15 -1.82 -4.54 8.38
C ILE A 15 -2.40 -4.46 9.79
N GLN A 16 -2.69 -3.25 10.25
CA GLN A 16 -3.25 -3.03 11.59
C GLN A 16 -4.63 -3.66 11.71
N LYS A 17 -5.47 -3.47 10.70
CA LYS A 17 -6.82 -4.02 10.68
C LYS A 17 -6.80 -5.55 10.67
N ALA A 18 -5.87 -6.14 9.93
CA ALA A 18 -5.74 -7.60 9.85
C ALA A 18 -5.08 -8.21 11.08
N GLY A 19 -4.44 -7.39 11.91
CA GLY A 19 -3.73 -7.89 13.08
C GLY A 19 -2.49 -8.69 12.76
N ILE A 20 -1.88 -8.45 11.60
CA ILE A 20 -0.67 -9.15 11.16
C ILE A 20 0.54 -8.25 11.35
N SER A 21 1.68 -8.84 11.71
CA SER A 21 2.92 -8.08 11.85
C SER A 21 3.57 -7.86 10.50
N LYS A 22 4.41 -6.84 10.41
CA LYS A 22 5.20 -6.60 9.20
C LYS A 22 6.12 -7.79 8.90
N SER A 23 6.67 -8.43 9.93
CA SER A 23 7.52 -9.61 9.75
C SER A 23 6.75 -10.76 9.13
N LYS A 24 5.53 -10.97 9.57
CA LYS A 24 4.69 -12.04 9.05
C LYS A 24 4.28 -11.75 7.61
N LEU A 25 3.94 -10.51 7.30
CA LEU A 25 3.64 -10.10 5.93
C LEU A 25 4.85 -10.28 5.03
N SER A 26 6.03 -9.87 5.50
CA SER A 26 7.28 -10.04 4.78
C SER A 26 7.50 -11.49 4.37
N HIS A 27 7.29 -12.40 5.31
CA HIS A 27 7.47 -13.82 5.08
C HIS A 27 6.43 -14.36 4.10
N ARG A 28 5.17 -14.03 4.29
CA ARG A 28 4.07 -14.59 3.49
C ARG A 28 3.98 -13.99 2.10
N ALA A 29 4.25 -12.70 1.97
CA ALA A 29 4.18 -12.00 0.67
C ALA A 29 5.52 -11.99 -0.05
N GLU A 30 6.54 -12.61 0.51
CA GLU A 30 7.90 -12.68 -0.06
C GLU A 30 8.41 -11.27 -0.38
N MET A 31 8.27 -10.36 0.58
CA MET A 31 8.74 -8.99 0.48
C MET A 31 9.83 -8.72 1.50
N GLN A 32 10.77 -7.83 1.17
CA GLN A 32 11.73 -7.37 2.14
C GLN A 32 11.06 -6.41 3.12
N ARG A 33 11.55 -6.39 4.35
CA ARG A 33 11.01 -5.52 5.39
C ARG A 33 11.10 -4.04 5.00
N SER A 34 12.21 -3.66 4.36
CA SER A 34 12.40 -2.30 3.87
C SER A 34 11.36 -1.93 2.82
N GLN A 35 11.02 -2.87 1.94
CA GLN A 35 10.00 -2.67 0.92
C GLN A 35 8.63 -2.42 1.57
N ILE A 36 8.28 -3.20 2.58
CA ILE A 36 7.03 -3.01 3.31
C ILE A 36 7.00 -1.62 3.95
N ASN A 37 8.10 -1.20 4.56
CA ASN A 37 8.18 0.12 5.19
C ASN A 37 7.99 1.24 4.17
N HIS A 38 8.58 1.12 2.98
CA HIS A 38 8.40 2.11 1.90
C HIS A 38 6.94 2.18 1.45
N TYR A 39 6.28 1.03 1.34
CA TYR A 39 4.85 1.00 1.02
C TYR A 39 4.01 1.65 2.11
N CYS A 40 4.27 1.32 3.36
CA CYS A 40 3.53 1.88 4.50
C CYS A 40 3.71 3.39 4.63
N ASN A 41 4.89 3.89 4.29
CA ASN A 41 5.22 5.30 4.38
C ASN A 41 4.88 6.08 3.12
N ASN A 42 4.33 5.42 2.11
CA ASN A 42 3.97 6.05 0.83
C ASN A 42 5.16 6.70 0.14
N GLU A 43 6.29 6.03 0.17
CA GLU A 43 7.54 6.49 -0.43
C GLU A 43 7.77 5.89 -1.83
N ILE A 44 6.77 5.22 -2.38
CA ILE A 44 6.86 4.52 -3.65
C ILE A 44 6.05 5.27 -4.70
N THR A 45 6.65 5.50 -5.85
CA THR A 45 5.97 6.13 -6.98
C THR A 45 5.68 5.15 -8.12
N ARG A 46 6.30 3.98 -8.09
CA ARG A 46 6.08 2.94 -9.09
C ARG A 46 5.63 1.65 -8.39
N LEU A 47 4.56 1.07 -8.89
CA LEU A 47 3.99 -0.13 -8.30
C LEU A 47 4.26 -1.34 -9.19
N ASP A 48 4.61 -2.45 -8.54
CA ASP A 48 4.79 -3.74 -9.18
C ASP A 48 3.51 -4.54 -8.98
N THR A 49 2.85 -4.89 -10.08
CA THR A 49 1.56 -5.59 -9.99
C THR A 49 1.68 -6.94 -9.31
N ASP A 50 2.83 -7.60 -9.44
CA ASP A 50 3.07 -8.89 -8.80
C ASP A 50 3.12 -8.74 -7.27
N VAL A 51 3.79 -7.70 -6.79
CA VAL A 51 3.84 -7.38 -5.37
C VAL A 51 2.45 -7.05 -4.85
N LEU A 52 1.70 -6.24 -5.58
CA LEU A 52 0.34 -5.88 -5.19
C LEU A 52 -0.56 -7.11 -5.08
N ALA A 53 -0.44 -8.03 -6.04
CA ALA A 53 -1.21 -9.27 -6.03
C ALA A 53 -0.87 -10.13 -4.81
N ARG A 54 0.40 -10.20 -4.43
CA ARG A 54 0.82 -10.96 -3.25
C ARG A 54 0.27 -10.35 -1.96
N ILE A 55 0.32 -9.04 -1.85
CA ILE A 55 -0.23 -8.33 -0.68
C ILE A 55 -1.73 -8.60 -0.57
N CYS A 56 -2.47 -8.42 -1.66
CA CYS A 56 -3.91 -8.65 -1.65
C CYS A 56 -4.25 -10.09 -1.31
N THR A 57 -3.47 -11.04 -1.80
CA THR A 57 -3.68 -12.45 -1.49
C THR A 57 -3.48 -12.74 -0.01
N VAL A 58 -2.38 -12.26 0.56
CA VAL A 58 -2.04 -12.51 1.96
C VAL A 58 -3.05 -11.84 2.90
N LEU A 59 -3.46 -10.61 2.59
CA LEU A 59 -4.37 -9.84 3.42
C LEU A 59 -5.84 -10.08 3.09
N ASP A 60 -6.12 -10.89 2.08
CA ASP A 60 -7.47 -11.21 1.62
C ASP A 60 -8.29 -9.94 1.39
N CYS A 61 -7.76 -9.05 0.58
CA CYS A 61 -8.39 -7.77 0.27
C CYS A 61 -8.38 -7.49 -1.23
N ASP A 62 -9.19 -6.54 -1.63
CA ASP A 62 -9.22 -6.06 -3.01
C ASP A 62 -8.22 -4.93 -3.21
N ILE A 63 -7.86 -4.67 -4.47
CA ILE A 63 -6.93 -3.58 -4.77
C ILE A 63 -7.49 -2.22 -4.32
N GLY A 64 -8.80 -2.05 -4.34
CA GLY A 64 -9.44 -0.83 -3.86
C GLY A 64 -9.32 -0.61 -2.36
N ASP A 65 -9.06 -1.69 -1.60
CA ASP A 65 -8.78 -1.58 -0.16
C ASP A 65 -7.34 -1.13 0.09
N LEU A 66 -6.45 -1.41 -0.85
CA LEU A 66 -5.03 -1.14 -0.71
C LEU A 66 -4.62 0.21 -1.28
N LEU A 67 -5.25 0.63 -2.37
CA LEU A 67 -4.91 1.88 -3.07
C LEU A 67 -6.09 2.83 -3.06
N GLU A 68 -5.78 4.11 -2.91
CA GLU A 68 -6.79 5.16 -2.89
C GLU A 68 -6.33 6.32 -3.77
N PHE A 69 -7.23 6.83 -4.60
CA PHE A 69 -6.97 8.07 -5.32
C PHE A 69 -7.35 9.26 -4.43
N VAL A 70 -6.38 10.14 -4.20
CA VAL A 70 -6.60 11.38 -3.47
C VAL A 70 -6.62 12.51 -4.49
N PRO A 71 -7.78 13.13 -4.73
CA PRO A 71 -7.87 14.18 -5.75
C PRO A 71 -7.05 15.41 -5.36
N PRO A 72 -6.68 16.23 -6.35
CA PRO A 72 -5.92 17.43 -6.07
C PRO A 72 -6.78 18.43 -5.30
N LYS A 73 -6.12 19.25 -4.52
CA LYS A 73 -6.81 20.32 -3.80
C LYS A 73 -7.24 21.39 -4.81
N LYS A 74 -8.53 21.64 -4.86
CA LYS A 74 -9.07 22.65 -5.76
C LYS A 74 -9.12 23.99 -5.05
N ASP A 75 -8.49 24.98 -5.66
CA ASP A 75 -8.67 26.36 -5.27
C ASP A 75 -9.89 26.90 -6.01
N ILE A 76 -10.80 27.42 -5.28
CA ILE A 76 -11.99 28.04 -5.84
C ILE A 76 -11.85 29.53 -5.72
#